data_a4812c8f12ae38be051fdebc631cf63d
#
_entry.id   a4812c8f12ae38be051fdebc631cf63d
#
_cell.length_a   1.000
_cell.length_b   1.000
_cell.length_c   1.000
_cell.angle_alpha   90.00
_cell.angle_beta   90.00
_cell.angle_gamma   90.00
#
_symmetry.space_group_name_H-M   'P 1'
#
loop_
_entity.id
_entity.type
_entity.pdbx_description
1 polymer ?
#
loop_
_entity_poly.entity_id
_entity_poly.type
_entity_poly.pdbx_seq_one_letter_code
_entity_poly.pdbx_strand_id
1 'polypeptide(L)'
;MTSDARHPGTRVLVLRHGQSTWNALRKWQGQADPPLSDLGRSQARAAASLLANECPAFDAVVTSDLERARLTGETIAGIIGCPRVSTDERWRENHAGEWQGLTPDEINRDWPGYLADNRRPPNFESVESTIERTVAALSDIATAHPDGCVLVISHGGVLRLLRQHFGDPDTRFPNLAGGWFEHGSDATWRNGSLLFPLELIADELRNTGAVE
;
A
#
# COMPACT_ATOMS: atom_id res chain seq x y z
N MET A 1 -15.09 27.27 8.94
CA MET A 1 -14.45 27.70 7.68
C MET A 1 -13.04 27.13 7.71
N THR A 2 -12.85 25.85 7.36
CA THR A 2 -11.53 25.23 7.23
C THR A 2 -10.95 25.68 5.91
N SER A 3 -9.83 26.37 5.98
CA SER A 3 -9.03 26.81 4.83
C SER A 3 -8.73 25.60 3.93
N ASP A 4 -9.33 25.56 2.76
CA ASP A 4 -9.00 24.63 1.66
C ASP A 4 -7.67 25.09 1.02
N ALA A 5 -6.63 25.17 1.84
CA ALA A 5 -5.28 25.40 1.37
C ALA A 5 -4.76 24.06 0.83
N ARG A 6 -5.05 23.74 -0.44
CA ARG A 6 -4.42 22.62 -1.13
C ARG A 6 -2.92 22.77 -0.98
N HIS A 7 -2.28 21.69 -0.58
CA HIS A 7 -0.82 21.62 -0.50
C HIS A 7 -0.25 21.88 -1.90
N PRO A 8 0.71 22.79 -2.08
CA PRO A 8 1.34 23.00 -3.38
C PRO A 8 2.05 21.71 -3.80
N GLY A 9 1.62 21.14 -4.93
CA GLY A 9 2.12 19.89 -5.47
C GLY A 9 1.22 18.68 -5.22
N THR A 10 1.49 17.62 -5.97
CA THR A 10 0.70 16.38 -5.90
C THR A 10 1.05 15.56 -4.67
N ARG A 11 0.03 15.06 -3.98
CA ARG A 11 0.19 14.17 -2.82
C ARG A 11 -0.41 12.80 -3.13
N VAL A 12 0.34 11.75 -2.84
CA VAL A 12 -0.10 10.37 -3.03
C VAL A 12 0.00 9.62 -1.72
N LEU A 13 -1.12 9.13 -1.21
CA LEU A 13 -1.14 8.20 -0.10
C LEU A 13 -1.07 6.78 -0.65
N VAL A 14 0.01 6.07 -0.38
CA VAL A 14 0.14 4.65 -0.77
C VAL A 14 -0.12 3.78 0.45
N LEU A 15 -1.13 2.91 0.38
CA LEU A 15 -1.49 1.95 1.42
C LEU A 15 -1.30 0.51 0.94
N ARG A 16 -0.90 -0.36 1.84
CA ARG A 16 -0.93 -1.79 1.63
C ARG A 16 -2.38 -2.29 1.66
N HIS A 17 -2.73 -3.23 0.79
CA HIS A 17 -4.05 -3.89 0.77
C HIS A 17 -4.44 -4.52 2.11
N GLY A 18 -5.74 -4.79 2.34
CA GLY A 18 -6.26 -5.53 3.48
C GLY A 18 -5.73 -6.97 3.53
N GLN A 19 -5.89 -7.66 4.65
CA GLN A 19 -5.41 -9.03 4.81
C GLN A 19 -5.98 -9.96 3.72
N SER A 20 -5.09 -10.66 3.01
CA SER A 20 -5.48 -11.76 2.11
C SER A 20 -5.52 -13.10 2.85
N THR A 21 -6.12 -14.11 2.22
CA THR A 21 -6.12 -15.49 2.75
C THR A 21 -4.68 -16.03 2.92
N TRP A 22 -3.74 -15.65 2.06
CA TRP A 22 -2.35 -16.05 2.17
C TRP A 22 -1.57 -15.23 3.22
N ASN A 23 -1.96 -13.99 3.51
CA ASN A 23 -1.42 -13.29 4.68
C ASN A 23 -1.76 -14.02 5.98
N ALA A 24 -3.02 -14.49 6.12
CA ALA A 24 -3.46 -15.26 7.28
C ALA A 24 -2.65 -16.56 7.45
N LEU A 25 -2.24 -17.19 6.35
CA LEU A 25 -1.41 -18.39 6.31
C LEU A 25 0.10 -18.10 6.31
N ARG A 26 0.52 -16.86 6.39
CA ARG A 26 1.93 -16.41 6.33
C ARG A 26 2.66 -16.87 5.06
N LYS A 27 1.96 -17.01 3.94
CA LYS A 27 2.54 -17.40 2.65
C LYS A 27 3.02 -16.19 1.85
N TRP A 28 4.14 -16.36 1.17
CA TRP A 28 4.62 -15.39 0.19
C TRP A 28 3.67 -15.33 -1.00
N GLN A 29 3.23 -14.12 -1.34
CA GLN A 29 2.21 -13.95 -2.39
C GLN A 29 2.81 -13.62 -3.74
N GLY A 30 3.75 -12.67 -3.75
CA GLY A 30 4.22 -12.13 -5.02
C GLY A 30 3.05 -11.65 -5.86
N GLN A 31 3.03 -12.01 -7.14
CA GLN A 31 1.96 -11.72 -8.10
C GLN A 31 0.92 -12.83 -8.22
N ALA A 32 1.00 -13.91 -7.41
CA ALA A 32 -0.14 -14.78 -7.20
C ALA A 32 -1.31 -13.98 -6.62
N ASP A 33 -2.54 -14.37 -6.93
CA ASP A 33 -3.72 -13.55 -6.66
C ASP A 33 -4.72 -14.19 -5.66
N PRO A 34 -4.27 -14.47 -4.41
CA PRO A 34 -5.19 -14.92 -3.36
C PRO A 34 -6.15 -13.80 -2.95
N PRO A 35 -7.43 -14.14 -2.69
CA PRO A 35 -8.46 -13.17 -2.35
C PRO A 35 -8.26 -12.54 -0.96
N LEU A 36 -8.96 -11.43 -0.70
CA LEU A 36 -9.08 -10.88 0.64
C LEU A 36 -9.75 -11.90 1.58
N SER A 37 -9.25 -11.97 2.83
CA SER A 37 -9.95 -12.64 3.93
C SER A 37 -11.15 -11.79 4.41
N ASP A 38 -12.04 -12.38 5.21
CA ASP A 38 -13.13 -11.63 5.83
C ASP A 38 -12.61 -10.52 6.74
N LEU A 39 -11.50 -10.77 7.45
CA LEU A 39 -10.80 -9.74 8.22
C LEU A 39 -10.28 -8.62 7.31
N GLY A 40 -9.69 -8.96 6.15
CA GLY A 40 -9.22 -7.96 5.20
C GLY A 40 -10.32 -7.04 4.66
N ARG A 41 -11.50 -7.60 4.40
CA ARG A 41 -12.69 -6.81 4.01
C ARG A 41 -13.13 -5.87 5.14
N SER A 42 -13.11 -6.34 6.38
CA SER A 42 -13.44 -5.52 7.55
C SER A 42 -12.40 -4.43 7.79
N GLN A 43 -11.12 -4.74 7.61
CA GLN A 43 -10.01 -3.78 7.67
C GLN A 43 -10.18 -2.66 6.63
N ALA A 44 -10.55 -3.00 5.38
CA ALA A 44 -10.77 -2.00 4.34
C ALA A 44 -11.90 -1.03 4.70
N ARG A 45 -13.01 -1.53 5.26
CA ARG A 45 -14.12 -0.68 5.71
C ARG A 45 -13.73 0.23 6.87
N ALA A 46 -12.99 -0.29 7.87
CA ALA A 46 -12.53 0.49 9.00
C ALA A 46 -11.58 1.61 8.56
N ALA A 47 -10.58 1.28 7.74
CA ALA A 47 -9.66 2.28 7.19
C ALA A 47 -10.38 3.36 6.38
N ALA A 48 -11.40 2.99 5.60
CA ALA A 48 -12.19 3.95 4.83
C ALA A 48 -12.87 4.99 5.71
N SER A 49 -13.43 4.58 6.85
CA SER A 49 -14.08 5.50 7.80
C SER A 49 -13.09 6.52 8.37
N LEU A 50 -11.88 6.09 8.71
CA LEU A 50 -10.82 7.01 9.16
C LEU A 50 -10.39 7.95 8.04
N LEU A 51 -10.16 7.42 6.83
CA LEU A 51 -9.73 8.25 5.69
C LEU A 51 -10.76 9.31 5.33
N ALA A 52 -12.05 9.02 5.47
CA ALA A 52 -13.12 9.99 5.23
C ALA A 52 -13.11 11.19 6.21
N ASN A 53 -12.63 10.98 7.44
CA ASN A 53 -12.63 11.98 8.48
C ASN A 53 -11.30 12.74 8.62
N GLU A 54 -10.19 12.02 8.48
CA GLU A 54 -8.86 12.51 8.84
C GLU A 54 -8.00 12.92 7.62
N CYS A 55 -8.39 12.51 6.41
CA CYS A 55 -7.63 12.78 5.19
C CYS A 55 -8.34 13.82 4.31
N PRO A 56 -7.59 14.58 3.50
CA PRO A 56 -8.18 15.43 2.48
C PRO A 56 -8.99 14.58 1.48
N ALA A 57 -9.96 15.20 0.80
CA ALA A 57 -10.70 14.53 -0.26
C ALA A 57 -9.75 14.03 -1.36
N PHE A 58 -9.91 12.76 -1.75
CA PHE A 58 -9.12 12.18 -2.82
C PHE A 58 -9.75 12.45 -4.19
N ASP A 59 -8.95 12.94 -5.12
CA ASP A 59 -9.37 13.18 -6.51
C ASP A 59 -9.51 11.87 -7.31
N ALA A 60 -8.75 10.84 -6.93
CA ALA A 60 -8.78 9.51 -7.54
C ALA A 60 -8.29 8.42 -6.57
N VAL A 61 -8.69 7.18 -6.84
CA VAL A 61 -8.15 5.97 -6.25
C VAL A 61 -7.52 5.12 -7.36
N VAL A 62 -6.25 4.81 -7.24
CA VAL A 62 -5.52 3.91 -8.14
C VAL A 62 -5.19 2.64 -7.37
N THR A 63 -5.34 1.47 -7.98
CA THR A 63 -5.02 0.21 -7.31
C THR A 63 -4.09 -0.64 -8.15
N SER A 64 -3.27 -1.48 -7.51
CA SER A 64 -2.81 -2.68 -8.20
C SER A 64 -4.01 -3.44 -8.74
N ASP A 65 -3.86 -4.08 -9.88
CA ASP A 65 -4.91 -4.90 -10.51
C ASP A 65 -5.10 -6.26 -9.82
N LEU A 66 -4.17 -6.67 -8.92
CA LEU A 66 -4.35 -7.87 -8.11
C LEU A 66 -5.58 -7.72 -7.21
N GLU A 67 -6.43 -8.76 -7.18
CA GLU A 67 -7.77 -8.73 -6.59
C GLU A 67 -7.78 -8.18 -5.16
N ARG A 68 -6.83 -8.60 -4.31
CA ARG A 68 -6.74 -8.11 -2.94
C ARG A 68 -6.55 -6.60 -2.81
N ALA A 69 -5.78 -5.99 -3.72
CA ALA A 69 -5.56 -4.56 -3.73
C ALA A 69 -6.75 -3.84 -4.38
N ARG A 70 -7.25 -4.35 -5.49
CA ARG A 70 -8.41 -3.81 -6.20
C ARG A 70 -9.65 -3.77 -5.31
N LEU A 71 -10.02 -4.88 -4.67
CA LEU A 71 -11.18 -4.94 -3.77
C LEU A 71 -11.00 -4.05 -2.53
N THR A 72 -9.78 -3.90 -2.02
CA THR A 72 -9.50 -2.94 -0.94
C THR A 72 -9.80 -1.52 -1.40
N GLY A 73 -9.28 -1.11 -2.56
CA GLY A 73 -9.47 0.24 -3.10
C GLY A 73 -10.91 0.53 -3.48
N GLU A 74 -11.61 -0.41 -4.13
CA GLU A 74 -13.03 -0.28 -4.46
C GLU A 74 -13.89 -0.10 -3.20
N THR A 75 -13.60 -0.87 -2.14
CA THR A 75 -14.30 -0.74 -0.84
C THR A 75 -14.08 0.65 -0.23
N ILE A 76 -12.83 1.11 -0.21
CA ILE A 76 -12.50 2.43 0.33
C ILE A 76 -13.16 3.52 -0.51
N ALA A 77 -12.98 3.49 -1.83
CA ALA A 77 -13.54 4.50 -2.75
C ALA A 77 -15.06 4.64 -2.61
N GLY A 78 -15.77 3.51 -2.49
CA GLY A 78 -17.22 3.51 -2.30
C GLY A 78 -17.68 4.19 -1.00
N ILE A 79 -16.91 4.05 0.09
CA ILE A 79 -17.24 4.65 1.39
C ILE A 79 -16.87 6.13 1.43
N ILE A 80 -15.69 6.51 0.94
CA ILE A 80 -15.26 7.92 0.91
C ILE A 80 -15.93 8.73 -0.21
N GLY A 81 -16.71 8.09 -1.08
CA GLY A 81 -17.41 8.75 -2.18
C GLY A 81 -16.52 9.19 -3.34
N CYS A 82 -15.34 8.56 -3.54
CA CYS A 82 -14.47 8.88 -4.66
C CYS A 82 -14.95 8.17 -5.95
N PRO A 83 -15.38 8.91 -6.99
CA PRO A 83 -15.97 8.29 -8.19
C PRO A 83 -14.94 7.75 -9.19
N ARG A 84 -13.66 8.11 -9.03
CA ARG A 84 -12.58 7.75 -9.97
C ARG A 84 -11.76 6.62 -9.38
N VAL A 85 -12.00 5.40 -9.84
CA VAL A 85 -11.22 4.22 -9.47
C VAL A 85 -10.61 3.62 -10.73
N SER A 86 -9.33 3.37 -10.73
CA SER A 86 -8.61 2.72 -11.83
C SER A 86 -7.59 1.71 -11.32
N THR A 87 -7.18 0.81 -12.19
CA THR A 87 -6.11 -0.16 -11.92
C THR A 87 -4.87 0.17 -12.73
N ASP A 88 -3.69 -0.11 -12.16
CA ASP A 88 -2.41 0.00 -12.83
C ASP A 88 -1.50 -1.14 -12.36
N GLU A 89 -1.09 -2.01 -13.29
CA GLU A 89 -0.26 -3.18 -12.99
C GLU A 89 1.13 -2.83 -12.45
N ARG A 90 1.60 -1.62 -12.68
CA ARG A 90 2.86 -1.11 -12.12
C ARG A 90 2.84 -1.05 -10.58
N TRP A 91 1.65 -1.13 -9.95
CA TRP A 91 1.48 -1.21 -8.50
C TRP A 91 1.42 -2.63 -7.95
N ARG A 92 1.57 -3.69 -8.79
CA ARG A 92 1.66 -5.08 -8.33
C ARG A 92 2.79 -5.28 -7.34
N GLU A 93 2.64 -6.29 -6.45
CA GLU A 93 3.72 -6.75 -5.57
C GLU A 93 4.93 -7.23 -6.40
N ASN A 94 6.11 -7.27 -5.78
CA ASN A 94 7.26 -7.92 -6.37
C ASN A 94 6.92 -9.34 -6.76
N HIS A 95 7.25 -9.77 -7.98
CA HIS A 95 7.15 -11.18 -8.33
C HIS A 95 8.06 -12.00 -7.42
N ALA A 96 7.49 -12.95 -6.67
CA ALA A 96 8.25 -13.68 -5.65
C ALA A 96 8.98 -14.91 -6.18
N GLY A 97 9.00 -15.10 -7.52
CA GLY A 97 9.65 -16.24 -8.14
C GLY A 97 9.12 -17.56 -7.60
N GLU A 98 10.03 -18.47 -7.29
CA GLU A 98 9.71 -19.81 -6.78
C GLU A 98 9.17 -19.81 -5.33
N TRP A 99 9.17 -18.66 -4.65
CA TRP A 99 8.61 -18.57 -3.30
C TRP A 99 7.11 -18.31 -3.25
N GLN A 100 6.46 -18.10 -4.40
CA GLN A 100 5.00 -17.89 -4.42
C GLN A 100 4.26 -19.10 -3.84
N GLY A 101 3.43 -18.86 -2.83
CA GLY A 101 2.64 -19.88 -2.13
C GLY A 101 3.37 -20.59 -0.99
N LEU A 102 4.66 -20.34 -0.78
CA LEU A 102 5.44 -20.95 0.29
C LEU A 102 5.37 -20.14 1.59
N THR A 103 5.41 -20.83 2.70
CA THR A 103 5.64 -20.27 4.03
C THR A 103 7.14 -20.06 4.29
N PRO A 104 7.54 -19.22 5.28
CA PRO A 104 8.94 -19.09 5.67
C PRO A 104 9.60 -20.43 6.07
N ASP A 105 8.85 -21.35 6.67
CA ASP A 105 9.37 -22.66 7.09
C ASP A 105 9.67 -23.55 5.87
N GLU A 106 8.78 -23.55 4.87
CA GLU A 106 9.00 -24.24 3.59
C GLU A 106 10.20 -23.64 2.84
N ILE A 107 10.32 -22.31 2.81
CA ILE A 107 11.47 -21.63 2.20
C ILE A 107 12.76 -22.00 2.93
N ASN A 108 12.80 -21.98 4.25
CA ASN A 108 14.00 -22.36 5.01
C ASN A 108 14.40 -23.81 4.81
N ARG A 109 13.43 -24.71 4.59
CA ARG A 109 13.69 -26.12 4.28
C ARG A 109 14.31 -26.29 2.88
N ASP A 110 13.73 -25.63 1.86
CA ASP A 110 14.06 -25.84 0.46
C ASP A 110 15.21 -24.90 -0.03
N TRP A 111 15.37 -23.76 0.61
CA TRP A 111 16.46 -22.77 0.39
C TRP A 111 17.12 -22.37 1.74
N PRO A 112 17.90 -23.28 2.36
CA PRO A 112 18.50 -22.97 3.67
C PRO A 112 19.36 -21.70 3.65
N GLY A 113 19.13 -20.80 4.61
CA GLY A 113 19.87 -19.55 4.77
C GLY A 113 19.45 -18.40 3.86
N TYR A 114 18.65 -18.65 2.81
CA TYR A 114 18.29 -17.57 1.87
C TYR A 114 17.56 -16.40 2.53
N LEU A 115 16.61 -16.68 3.43
CA LEU A 115 15.90 -15.60 4.15
C LEU A 115 16.84 -14.82 5.08
N ALA A 116 17.72 -15.52 5.80
CA ALA A 116 18.68 -14.90 6.73
C ALA A 116 19.71 -14.02 6.00
N ASP A 117 20.19 -14.48 4.85
CA ASP A 117 21.19 -13.79 4.03
C ASP A 117 20.56 -12.76 3.07
N ASN A 118 19.25 -12.55 3.14
CA ASN A 118 18.50 -11.69 2.22
C ASN A 118 18.66 -12.08 0.73
N ARG A 119 18.95 -13.35 0.43
CA ARG A 119 18.99 -13.89 -0.94
C ARG A 119 17.59 -14.15 -1.45
N ARG A 120 17.42 -14.17 -2.77
CA ARG A 120 16.13 -14.41 -3.43
C ARG A 120 16.22 -15.60 -4.37
N PRO A 121 15.10 -16.33 -4.62
CA PRO A 121 15.06 -17.44 -5.55
C PRO A 121 15.16 -16.97 -7.00
N PRO A 122 15.36 -17.90 -7.95
CA PRO A 122 15.21 -17.58 -9.36
C PRO A 122 13.87 -16.90 -9.68
N ASN A 123 13.86 -16.05 -10.69
CA ASN A 123 12.69 -15.31 -11.16
C ASN A 123 12.04 -14.37 -10.11
N PHE A 124 12.73 -14.07 -9.02
CA PHE A 124 12.30 -13.01 -8.13
C PHE A 124 12.55 -11.65 -8.82
N GLU A 125 11.57 -10.75 -8.77
CA GLU A 125 11.69 -9.42 -9.37
C GLU A 125 12.78 -8.61 -8.65
N SER A 126 13.64 -7.94 -9.42
CA SER A 126 14.71 -7.12 -8.84
C SER A 126 14.16 -5.87 -8.16
N VAL A 127 14.93 -5.34 -7.21
CA VAL A 127 14.61 -4.08 -6.53
C VAL A 127 14.53 -2.94 -7.54
N GLU A 128 15.46 -2.90 -8.47
CA GLU A 128 15.57 -1.89 -9.52
C GLU A 128 14.32 -1.88 -10.41
N SER A 129 13.88 -3.05 -10.90
CA SER A 129 12.66 -3.17 -11.72
C SER A 129 11.43 -2.67 -10.98
N THR A 130 11.29 -3.05 -9.70
CA THR A 130 10.15 -2.60 -8.88
C THR A 130 10.14 -1.09 -8.70
N ILE A 131 11.29 -0.49 -8.41
CA ILE A 131 11.42 0.96 -8.23
C ILE A 131 11.14 1.67 -9.55
N GLU A 132 11.72 1.22 -10.66
CA GLU A 132 11.51 1.82 -11.98
C GLU A 132 10.03 1.91 -12.35
N ARG A 133 9.28 0.78 -12.25
CA ARG A 133 7.85 0.78 -12.60
C ARG A 133 7.00 1.63 -11.65
N THR A 134 7.32 1.64 -10.34
CA THR A 134 6.52 2.38 -9.37
C THR A 134 6.81 3.88 -9.37
N VAL A 135 8.05 4.30 -9.61
CA VAL A 135 8.39 5.72 -9.82
C VAL A 135 7.76 6.24 -11.10
N ALA A 136 7.76 5.46 -12.19
CA ALA A 136 7.04 5.83 -13.40
C ALA A 136 5.54 6.01 -13.14
N ALA A 137 4.90 5.10 -12.38
CA ALA A 137 3.50 5.23 -12.01
C ALA A 137 3.22 6.47 -11.15
N LEU A 138 4.11 6.81 -10.19
CA LEU A 138 4.02 8.07 -9.43
C LEU A 138 4.09 9.30 -10.35
N SER A 139 5.01 9.30 -11.31
CA SER A 139 5.20 10.42 -12.24
C SER A 139 3.97 10.65 -13.12
N ASP A 140 3.33 9.57 -13.58
CA ASP A 140 2.08 9.65 -14.33
C ASP A 140 0.92 10.20 -13.47
N ILE A 141 0.85 9.80 -12.19
CA ILE A 141 -0.13 10.35 -11.24
C ILE A 141 0.09 11.86 -11.07
N ALA A 142 1.33 12.32 -10.87
CA ALA A 142 1.61 13.74 -10.73
C ALA A 142 1.24 14.54 -11.99
N THR A 143 1.44 13.96 -13.18
CA THR A 143 1.06 14.57 -14.44
C THR A 143 -0.46 14.65 -14.64
N ALA A 144 -1.19 13.59 -14.24
CA ALA A 144 -2.64 13.50 -14.39
C ALA A 144 -3.41 14.32 -13.33
N HIS A 145 -2.80 14.54 -12.17
CA HIS A 145 -3.41 15.21 -11.02
C HIS A 145 -2.48 16.29 -10.44
N PRO A 146 -2.15 17.35 -11.21
CA PRO A 146 -1.31 18.43 -10.68
C PRO A 146 -2.01 19.09 -9.48
N ASP A 147 -1.27 19.29 -8.40
CA ASP A 147 -1.78 19.78 -7.10
C ASP A 147 -2.93 18.93 -6.51
N GLY A 148 -3.04 17.69 -6.96
CA GLY A 148 -4.09 16.76 -6.55
C GLY A 148 -3.70 15.86 -5.39
N CYS A 149 -4.70 15.15 -4.87
CA CYS A 149 -4.56 14.15 -3.81
C CYS A 149 -5.07 12.79 -4.29
N VAL A 150 -4.19 11.80 -4.37
CA VAL A 150 -4.52 10.47 -4.90
C VAL A 150 -4.27 9.39 -3.86
N LEU A 151 -5.21 8.47 -3.70
CA LEU A 151 -5.02 7.25 -2.92
C LEU A 151 -4.54 6.12 -3.83
N VAL A 152 -3.47 5.45 -3.44
CA VAL A 152 -2.98 4.24 -4.11
C VAL A 152 -3.10 3.04 -3.17
N ILE A 153 -3.69 1.95 -3.65
CA ILE A 153 -3.68 0.67 -2.93
C ILE A 153 -2.72 -0.29 -3.62
N SER A 154 -1.65 -0.63 -2.91
CA SER A 154 -0.55 -1.47 -3.38
C SER A 154 -0.20 -2.55 -2.34
N HIS A 155 1.06 -2.90 -2.22
CA HIS A 155 1.55 -4.05 -1.47
C HIS A 155 2.70 -3.67 -0.54
N GLY A 156 2.97 -4.57 0.44
CA GLY A 156 3.96 -4.28 1.47
C GLY A 156 5.40 -4.19 0.96
N GLY A 157 5.79 -5.04 0.03
CA GLY A 157 7.13 -5.02 -0.56
C GLY A 157 7.37 -3.77 -1.40
N VAL A 158 6.42 -3.42 -2.25
CA VAL A 158 6.46 -2.20 -3.09
C VAL A 158 6.59 -0.95 -2.22
N LEU A 159 5.70 -0.78 -1.25
CA LEU A 159 5.69 0.38 -0.38
C LEU A 159 7.02 0.53 0.39
N ARG A 160 7.55 -0.58 0.92
CA ARG A 160 8.83 -0.62 1.61
C ARG A 160 9.97 -0.15 0.72
N LEU A 161 10.10 -0.72 -0.49
CA LEU A 161 11.16 -0.38 -1.43
C LEU A 161 11.06 1.06 -1.92
N LEU A 162 9.85 1.52 -2.21
CA LEU A 162 9.64 2.89 -2.67
C LEU A 162 10.02 3.92 -1.60
N ARG A 163 9.67 3.68 -0.34
CA ARG A 163 10.07 4.56 0.77
C ARG A 163 11.57 4.56 1.01
N GLN A 164 12.21 3.38 0.92
CA GLN A 164 13.67 3.28 1.00
C GLN A 164 14.36 4.05 -0.14
N HIS A 165 13.80 3.98 -1.35
CA HIS A 165 14.32 4.72 -2.50
C HIS A 165 14.34 6.24 -2.25
N PHE A 166 13.32 6.77 -1.56
CA PHE A 166 13.25 8.19 -1.18
C PHE A 166 13.84 8.48 0.20
N GLY A 167 14.67 7.60 0.76
CA GLY A 167 15.53 7.88 1.91
C GLY A 167 15.02 7.44 3.27
N ASP A 168 13.90 6.74 3.38
CA ASP A 168 13.44 6.20 4.66
C ASP A 168 14.21 4.92 5.05
N PRO A 169 14.26 4.60 6.36
CA PRO A 169 14.77 3.32 6.83
C PRO A 169 13.85 2.16 6.39
N ASP A 170 14.39 0.94 6.47
CA ASP A 170 13.61 -0.28 6.19
C ASP A 170 12.46 -0.45 7.20
N THR A 171 11.24 -0.18 6.73
CA THR A 171 10.02 -0.22 7.54
C THR A 171 9.07 -1.27 7.00
N ARG A 172 8.55 -2.13 7.88
CA ARG A 172 7.50 -3.09 7.53
C ARG A 172 6.13 -2.47 7.73
N PHE A 173 5.25 -2.65 6.76
CA PHE A 173 3.89 -2.13 6.80
C PHE A 173 2.89 -3.26 7.06
N PRO A 174 2.11 -3.23 8.16
CA PRO A 174 0.95 -4.09 8.31
C PRO A 174 -0.13 -3.79 7.25
N ASN A 175 -1.15 -4.64 7.15
CA ASN A 175 -2.26 -4.38 6.23
C ASN A 175 -2.92 -3.02 6.52
N LEU A 176 -3.28 -2.30 5.48
CA LEU A 176 -3.83 -0.93 5.49
C LEU A 176 -2.88 0.16 6.03
N ALA A 177 -1.67 -0.18 6.46
CA ALA A 177 -0.66 0.84 6.77
C ALA A 177 0.04 1.32 5.50
N GLY A 178 0.60 2.54 5.57
CA GLY A 178 1.33 3.13 4.47
C GLY A 178 1.92 4.49 4.76
N GLY A 179 2.01 5.32 3.74
CA GLY A 179 2.57 6.65 3.89
C GLY A 179 2.33 7.55 2.69
N TRP A 180 2.47 8.82 2.95
CA TRP A 180 2.38 9.87 1.95
C TRP A 180 3.66 9.97 1.12
N PHE A 181 3.50 10.29 -0.15
CA PHE A 181 4.54 10.73 -1.07
C PHE A 181 4.14 12.10 -1.61
N GLU A 182 5.06 13.02 -1.64
CA GLU A 182 4.81 14.42 -1.98
C GLU A 182 5.69 14.84 -3.15
N HIS A 183 5.05 15.32 -4.22
CA HIS A 183 5.72 15.84 -5.40
C HIS A 183 5.77 17.35 -5.32
N GLY A 184 6.95 17.90 -5.10
CA GLY A 184 7.16 19.34 -4.94
C GLY A 184 7.20 20.12 -6.27
N SER A 185 7.18 21.44 -6.17
CA SER A 185 7.32 22.36 -7.31
C SER A 185 8.67 22.24 -8.02
N ASP A 186 9.66 21.64 -7.38
CA ASP A 186 10.98 21.31 -7.94
C ASP A 186 10.99 19.99 -8.74
N ALA A 187 9.82 19.42 -9.00
CA ALA A 187 9.60 18.14 -9.69
C ALA A 187 10.30 16.94 -9.01
N THR A 188 10.52 17.01 -7.70
CA THR A 188 11.08 15.89 -6.92
C THR A 188 10.05 15.24 -6.01
N TRP A 189 10.16 13.93 -5.85
CA TRP A 189 9.38 13.16 -4.89
C TRP A 189 10.09 13.10 -3.54
N ARG A 190 9.32 13.17 -2.46
CA ARG A 190 9.78 13.01 -1.08
C ARG A 190 8.82 12.15 -0.29
N ASN A 191 9.36 11.45 0.71
CA ASN A 191 8.53 10.78 1.71
C ASN A 191 7.86 11.82 2.61
N GLY A 192 6.54 11.73 2.72
CA GLY A 192 5.75 12.41 3.75
C GLY A 192 5.50 11.52 4.97
N SER A 193 4.52 11.88 5.79
CA SER A 193 4.18 11.16 7.02
C SER A 193 3.71 9.73 6.76
N LEU A 194 3.94 8.85 7.74
CA LEU A 194 3.36 7.51 7.80
C LEU A 194 1.92 7.57 8.28
N LEU A 195 1.11 6.57 7.89
CA LEU A 195 -0.27 6.41 8.30
C LEU A 195 -0.55 4.94 8.65
N PHE A 196 -1.10 4.72 9.84
CA PHE A 196 -1.49 3.41 10.38
C PHE A 196 -2.97 3.41 10.79
N PRO A 197 -3.92 3.39 9.85
CA PRO A 197 -5.34 3.59 10.13
C PRO A 197 -5.91 2.64 11.17
N LEU A 198 -5.51 1.37 11.15
CA LEU A 198 -6.05 0.38 12.09
C LEU A 198 -5.53 0.55 13.52
N GLU A 199 -4.32 1.06 13.70
CA GLU A 199 -3.76 1.39 15.01
C GLU A 199 -4.46 2.62 15.61
N LEU A 200 -4.68 3.66 14.80
CA LEU A 200 -5.42 4.84 15.22
C LEU A 200 -6.84 4.51 15.68
N ILE A 201 -7.57 3.68 14.91
CA ILE A 201 -8.92 3.22 15.29
C ILE A 201 -8.88 2.43 16.61
N ALA A 202 -7.90 1.55 16.78
CA ALA A 202 -7.74 0.78 18.03
C ALA A 202 -7.43 1.69 19.23
N ASP A 203 -6.66 2.76 19.04
CA ASP A 203 -6.37 3.75 20.09
C ASP A 203 -7.61 4.59 20.43
N GLU A 204 -8.38 5.01 19.45
CA GLU A 204 -9.65 5.72 19.67
C GLU A 204 -10.63 4.87 20.48
N LEU A 205 -10.80 3.58 20.12
CA LEU A 205 -11.69 2.65 20.84
C LEU A 205 -11.24 2.47 22.31
N ARG A 206 -9.93 2.37 22.55
CA ARG A 206 -9.38 2.28 23.91
C ARG A 206 -9.65 3.56 24.73
N ASN A 207 -9.45 4.74 24.10
CA ASN A 207 -9.62 6.03 24.78
C ASN A 207 -11.08 6.38 25.05
N THR A 208 -12.03 5.86 24.27
CA THR A 208 -13.47 6.09 24.46
C THR A 208 -14.13 5.10 25.41
N GLY A 209 -13.38 4.10 25.94
CA GLY A 209 -13.94 3.08 26.86
C GLY A 209 -14.92 2.11 26.16
N ALA A 210 -14.91 2.04 24.85
CA ALA A 210 -15.81 1.20 24.04
C ALA A 210 -15.33 -0.25 23.90
N VAL A 211 -14.31 -0.64 24.66
CA VAL A 211 -13.78 -2.02 24.73
C VAL A 211 -13.82 -2.46 26.18
N GLU A 212 -14.88 -3.14 26.59
CA GLU A 212 -14.92 -4.06 27.73
C GLU A 212 -14.76 -5.50 27.25
#